data_e1a14140c7d344d52bbbf876e1751c3a
#
_entry.id   e1a14140c7d344d52bbbf876e1751c3a
#
_cell.length_a   1.000
_cell.length_b   1.000
_cell.length_c   1.000
_cell.angle_alpha   90.00
_cell.angle_beta   90.00
_cell.angle_gamma   90.00
#
_symmetry.space_group_name_H-M   'P 1'
#
loop_
_entity.id
_entity.type
_entity.pdbx_description
1 polymer ?
#
loop_
_entity_poly.entity_id
_entity_poly.type
_entity_poly.pdbx_seq_one_letter_code
_entity_poly.pdbx_strand_id
1 'polypeptide(L)'
;AFTKVFGETVFFQEMECADVTDIDMVCQNLVLTNPPVVLDYEWTFDFPVPGKFVLYRVIHYYIHSNPMREVLDEEKIYRKFGITPCMCRQFVQMESSFQKYITEGHIPMRDMFTAMSPGAMWIQEKYAQLQAENRELKEEIRKKNHLIREMRNTKIWKMYRKYRKIVERK
;
A
#
# COMPACT_ATOMS: atom_id res chain seq x y z
N ALA A 1 5.51 2.08 -30.47
CA ALA A 1 5.02 0.99 -29.63
C ALA A 1 4.76 1.51 -28.20
N PHE A 2 5.79 1.96 -27.48
CA PHE A 2 5.71 2.44 -26.09
C PHE A 2 4.57 3.46 -25.86
N THR A 3 4.54 4.54 -26.65
CA THR A 3 3.54 5.62 -26.52
C THR A 3 2.09 5.14 -26.69
N LYS A 4 1.87 4.11 -27.53
CA LYS A 4 0.54 3.53 -27.71
C LYS A 4 0.02 2.86 -26.44
N VAL A 5 0.92 2.26 -25.65
CA VAL A 5 0.58 1.50 -24.43
C VAL A 5 0.58 2.40 -23.20
N PHE A 6 1.63 3.21 -23.05
CA PHE A 6 1.91 3.96 -21.83
C PHE A 6 1.67 5.48 -21.95
N GLY A 7 1.18 5.94 -23.11
CA GLY A 7 0.97 7.35 -23.35
C GLY A 7 2.26 8.13 -23.59
N GLU A 8 2.11 9.44 -23.80
CA GLU A 8 3.24 10.35 -23.90
C GLU A 8 3.81 10.64 -22.53
N THR A 9 4.92 10.00 -22.21
CA THR A 9 5.62 10.20 -20.93
C THR A 9 7.00 10.74 -21.22
N VAL A 10 7.31 11.90 -20.63
CA VAL A 10 8.64 12.52 -20.73
C VAL A 10 9.42 12.17 -19.48
N PHE A 11 10.45 11.35 -19.63
CA PHE A 11 11.38 11.05 -18.55
C PHE A 11 12.44 12.15 -18.47
N PHE A 12 12.56 12.77 -17.29
CA PHE A 12 13.58 13.79 -17.02
C PHE A 12 14.93 13.21 -16.63
N GLN A 13 15.01 11.89 -16.47
CA GLN A 13 16.22 11.17 -16.10
C GLN A 13 16.33 9.92 -16.96
N GLU A 14 17.56 9.54 -17.29
CA GLU A 14 17.83 8.24 -17.87
C GLU A 14 17.40 7.14 -16.91
N MET A 15 16.69 6.16 -17.43
CA MET A 15 16.23 5.00 -16.67
C MET A 15 16.75 3.73 -17.33
N GLU A 16 17.17 2.80 -16.49
CA GLU A 16 17.50 1.45 -16.96
C GLU A 16 16.22 0.79 -17.49
N CYS A 17 16.28 0.33 -18.71
CA CYS A 17 15.20 -0.37 -19.41
C CYS A 17 15.70 -1.73 -19.86
N ALA A 18 14.83 -2.73 -19.85
CA ALA A 18 15.06 -3.99 -20.52
C ALA A 18 14.43 -3.96 -21.92
N ASP A 19 15.04 -4.64 -22.87
CA ASP A 19 14.53 -4.75 -24.26
C ASP A 19 13.23 -5.57 -24.30
N VAL A 20 13.10 -6.53 -23.39
CA VAL A 20 11.88 -7.32 -23.18
C VAL A 20 11.49 -7.20 -21.72
N THR A 21 10.27 -6.81 -21.47
CA THR A 21 9.79 -6.57 -20.11
C THR A 21 8.40 -7.15 -19.92
N ASP A 22 8.28 -8.06 -18.97
CA ASP A 22 7.00 -8.47 -18.41
C ASP A 22 6.61 -7.46 -17.30
N ILE A 23 5.60 -6.67 -17.56
CA ILE A 23 5.12 -5.66 -16.60
C ILE A 23 4.14 -6.25 -15.58
N ASP A 24 3.67 -7.47 -15.80
CA ASP A 24 2.73 -8.15 -14.90
C ASP A 24 3.42 -9.06 -13.88
N MET A 25 4.72 -8.86 -13.70
CA MET A 25 5.57 -9.51 -12.69
C MET A 25 5.23 -9.03 -11.26
N VAL A 26 3.93 -8.94 -10.94
CA VAL A 26 3.42 -8.55 -9.62
C VAL A 26 3.41 -9.75 -8.68
N CYS A 27 3.34 -9.51 -7.36
CA CYS A 27 3.45 -10.57 -6.36
C CYS A 27 2.42 -11.69 -6.50
N GLN A 28 1.24 -11.40 -7.04
CA GLN A 28 0.18 -12.39 -7.28
C GLN A 28 0.55 -13.39 -8.39
N ASN A 29 1.40 -12.96 -9.33
CA ASN A 29 1.82 -13.77 -10.48
C ASN A 29 3.16 -14.46 -10.26
N LEU A 30 3.72 -14.38 -9.04
CA LEU A 30 5.01 -14.99 -8.71
C LEU A 30 4.85 -16.14 -7.73
N VAL A 31 5.39 -17.31 -8.10
CA VAL A 31 5.58 -18.44 -7.18
C VAL A 31 7.04 -18.47 -6.73
N LEU A 32 7.25 -18.34 -5.43
CA LEU A 32 8.58 -18.31 -4.83
C LEU A 32 9.13 -19.74 -4.70
N THR A 33 9.57 -20.29 -5.82
CA THR A 33 10.36 -21.52 -5.91
C THR A 33 11.82 -21.16 -6.16
N ASN A 34 12.68 -22.16 -6.30
CA ASN A 34 14.08 -21.95 -6.70
C ASN A 34 14.36 -22.69 -8.02
N PRO A 35 14.41 -22.02 -9.18
CA PRO A 35 14.21 -20.55 -9.39
C PRO A 35 12.73 -20.12 -9.23
N PRO A 36 12.45 -18.81 -9.04
CA PRO A 36 11.09 -18.29 -9.05
C PRO A 36 10.39 -18.52 -10.39
N VAL A 37 9.08 -18.77 -10.34
CA VAL A 37 8.26 -19.00 -11.54
C VAL A 37 7.22 -17.87 -11.67
N VAL A 38 7.15 -17.27 -12.85
CA VAL A 38 6.10 -16.35 -13.24
C VAL A 38 4.92 -17.14 -13.78
N LEU A 39 3.72 -16.92 -13.26
CA LEU A 39 2.51 -17.66 -13.67
C LEU A 39 1.81 -17.02 -14.86
N ASP A 40 1.89 -15.70 -14.96
CA ASP A 40 1.20 -14.93 -15.98
C ASP A 40 2.17 -13.91 -16.57
N TYR A 41 2.29 -13.92 -17.89
CA TYR A 41 3.18 -13.05 -18.67
C TYR A 41 2.47 -12.50 -19.90
N GLU A 42 1.16 -12.35 -19.83
CA GLU A 42 0.32 -11.86 -20.93
C GLU A 42 0.77 -10.47 -21.40
N TRP A 43 1.26 -9.63 -20.46
CA TRP A 43 1.69 -8.27 -20.74
C TRP A 43 3.21 -8.15 -20.84
N THR A 44 3.80 -8.98 -21.67
CA THR A 44 5.22 -8.91 -22.02
C THR A 44 5.39 -8.08 -23.28
N PHE A 45 6.26 -7.07 -23.21
CA PHE A 45 6.55 -6.15 -24.31
C PHE A 45 7.98 -6.33 -24.82
N ASP A 46 8.15 -6.26 -26.14
CA ASP A 46 9.41 -6.33 -26.87
C ASP A 46 10.00 -4.94 -27.22
N PHE A 47 9.76 -3.98 -26.36
CA PHE A 47 10.32 -2.63 -26.43
C PHE A 47 10.73 -2.14 -25.05
N PRO A 48 11.67 -1.17 -24.99
CA PRO A 48 12.21 -0.70 -23.72
C PRO A 48 11.14 -0.17 -22.76
N VAL A 49 11.05 -0.77 -21.57
CA VAL A 49 10.21 -0.31 -20.46
C VAL A 49 11.10 -0.10 -19.23
N PRO A 50 10.94 1.00 -18.48
CA PRO A 50 11.75 1.24 -17.30
C PRO A 50 11.55 0.16 -16.23
N GLY A 51 12.65 -0.47 -15.80
CA GLY A 51 12.60 -1.50 -14.73
C GLY A 51 12.02 -0.97 -13.42
N LYS A 52 12.24 0.31 -13.13
CA LYS A 52 11.62 0.98 -11.97
C LYS A 52 10.10 1.11 -12.07
N PHE A 53 9.53 1.11 -13.29
CA PHE A 53 8.08 1.08 -13.45
C PHE A 53 7.51 -0.29 -13.06
N VAL A 54 8.18 -1.38 -13.43
CA VAL A 54 7.79 -2.73 -12.99
C VAL A 54 7.82 -2.82 -11.47
N LEU A 55 8.91 -2.33 -10.87
CA LEU A 55 9.06 -2.32 -9.41
C LEU A 55 7.99 -1.44 -8.72
N TYR A 56 7.64 -0.29 -9.30
CA TYR A 56 6.52 0.54 -8.86
C TYR A 56 5.23 -0.28 -8.86
N ARG A 57 4.90 -1.00 -9.93
CA ARG A 57 3.71 -1.84 -10.02
C ARG A 57 3.68 -2.94 -8.95
N VAL A 58 4.81 -3.63 -8.76
CA VAL A 58 4.95 -4.67 -7.72
C VAL A 58 4.58 -4.12 -6.34
N ILE A 59 5.14 -2.98 -5.96
CA ILE A 59 4.90 -2.34 -4.65
C ILE A 59 3.45 -1.86 -4.55
N HIS A 60 2.97 -1.15 -5.57
CA HIS A 60 1.62 -0.61 -5.63
C HIS A 60 0.56 -1.71 -5.46
N TYR A 61 0.61 -2.72 -6.32
CA TYR A 61 -0.35 -3.82 -6.26
C TYR A 61 -0.21 -4.68 -4.99
N TYR A 62 0.99 -4.84 -4.47
CA TYR A 62 1.18 -5.53 -3.19
C TYR A 62 0.47 -4.79 -2.03
N ILE A 63 0.59 -3.48 -1.96
CA ILE A 63 -0.04 -2.68 -0.91
C ILE A 63 -1.55 -2.66 -1.09
N HIS A 64 -2.03 -2.31 -2.29
CA HIS A 64 -3.45 -2.08 -2.55
C HIS A 64 -4.28 -3.35 -2.77
N SER A 65 -3.65 -4.52 -2.89
CA SER A 65 -4.37 -5.81 -2.98
C SER A 65 -4.97 -6.26 -1.64
N ASN A 66 -4.57 -5.67 -0.52
CA ASN A 66 -5.07 -6.04 0.79
C ASN A 66 -5.19 -4.81 1.70
N PRO A 67 -6.40 -4.46 2.17
CA PRO A 67 -6.62 -3.30 3.04
C PRO A 67 -5.76 -3.28 4.31
N MET A 68 -5.36 -4.45 4.82
CA MET A 68 -4.48 -4.54 5.98
C MET A 68 -3.07 -3.99 5.72
N ARG A 69 -2.67 -3.85 4.45
CA ARG A 69 -1.35 -3.34 4.05
C ARG A 69 -1.33 -1.83 3.83
N GLU A 70 -2.47 -1.15 3.84
CA GLU A 70 -2.57 0.32 3.74
C GLU A 70 -1.89 1.06 4.91
N VAL A 71 -1.51 0.34 5.97
CA VAL A 71 -0.68 0.88 7.05
C VAL A 71 0.78 1.10 6.64
N LEU A 72 1.19 0.51 5.54
CA LEU A 72 2.54 0.67 4.99
C LEU A 72 2.70 2.07 4.40
N ASP A 73 3.86 2.68 4.66
CA ASP A 73 4.24 3.96 4.08
C ASP A 73 4.79 3.72 2.66
N GLU A 74 3.91 3.80 1.67
CA GLU A 74 4.22 3.55 0.26
C GLU A 74 5.35 4.45 -0.25
N GLU A 75 5.32 5.74 0.08
CA GLU A 75 6.36 6.69 -0.33
C GLU A 75 7.74 6.33 0.24
N LYS A 76 7.76 5.88 1.49
CA LYS A 76 9.01 5.44 2.13
C LYS A 76 9.57 4.20 1.46
N ILE A 77 8.70 3.27 1.05
CA ILE A 77 9.10 2.07 0.32
C ILE A 77 9.65 2.47 -1.05
N TYR A 78 8.94 3.31 -1.82
CA TYR A 78 9.43 3.80 -3.11
C TYR A 78 10.81 4.45 -3.01
N ARG A 79 11.01 5.33 -2.04
CA ARG A 79 12.31 5.98 -1.80
C ARG A 79 13.43 4.99 -1.50
N LYS A 80 13.14 3.92 -0.77
CA LYS A 80 14.10 2.85 -0.46
C LYS A 80 14.61 2.14 -1.72
N PHE A 81 13.75 2.03 -2.73
CA PHE A 81 14.10 1.44 -4.03
C PHE A 81 14.52 2.47 -5.08
N GLY A 82 14.79 3.70 -4.68
CA GLY A 82 15.25 4.76 -5.57
C GLY A 82 14.20 5.26 -6.55
N ILE A 83 12.92 5.08 -6.22
CA ILE A 83 11.80 5.65 -6.97
C ILE A 83 11.48 7.02 -6.35
N THR A 84 11.74 8.07 -7.10
CA THR A 84 11.53 9.45 -6.65
C THR A 84 10.07 9.87 -6.78
N PRO A 85 9.61 10.92 -6.07
CA PRO A 85 8.25 11.44 -6.24
C PRO A 85 7.93 11.90 -7.67
N CYS A 86 8.95 12.33 -8.42
CA CYS A 86 8.80 12.67 -9.84
C CYS A 86 8.51 11.43 -10.68
N MET A 87 9.28 10.36 -10.47
CA MET A 87 9.05 9.06 -11.13
C MET A 87 7.68 8.50 -10.78
N CYS A 88 7.23 8.58 -9.51
CA CYS A 88 5.90 8.13 -9.12
C CYS A 88 4.80 8.81 -9.94
N ARG A 89 4.87 10.13 -10.13
CA ARG A 89 3.87 10.85 -10.95
C ARG A 89 3.85 10.35 -12.39
N GLN A 90 5.01 10.08 -12.97
CA GLN A 90 5.12 9.54 -14.31
C GLN A 90 4.58 8.11 -14.39
N PHE A 91 4.90 7.28 -13.42
CA PHE A 91 4.44 5.90 -13.35
C PHE A 91 2.93 5.79 -13.14
N VAL A 92 2.32 6.69 -12.36
CA VAL A 92 0.86 6.80 -12.24
C VAL A 92 0.22 7.10 -13.61
N GLN A 93 0.83 8.00 -14.41
CA GLN A 93 0.34 8.30 -15.76
C GLN A 93 0.49 7.12 -16.71
N MET A 94 1.65 6.44 -16.67
CA MET A 94 1.89 5.22 -17.45
C MET A 94 0.89 4.13 -17.10
N GLU A 95 0.65 3.89 -15.80
CA GLU A 95 -0.32 2.91 -15.33
C GLU A 95 -1.74 3.25 -15.80
N SER A 96 -2.15 4.51 -15.66
CA SER A 96 -3.46 4.96 -16.15
C SER A 96 -3.63 4.76 -17.67
N SER A 97 -2.57 5.01 -18.44
CA SER A 97 -2.59 4.80 -19.90
C SER A 97 -2.63 3.33 -20.24
N PHE A 98 -1.87 2.50 -19.54
CA PHE A 98 -1.88 1.06 -19.69
C PHE A 98 -3.26 0.48 -19.36
N GLN A 99 -3.88 0.89 -18.28
CA GLN A 99 -5.24 0.45 -17.93
C GLN A 99 -6.26 0.81 -19.02
N LYS A 100 -6.16 1.99 -19.61
CA LYS A 100 -6.98 2.38 -20.78
C LYS A 100 -6.70 1.54 -22.00
N TYR A 101 -5.43 1.18 -22.23
CA TYR A 101 -5.03 0.35 -23.37
C TYR A 101 -5.61 -1.06 -23.28
N ILE A 102 -5.50 -1.73 -22.11
CA ILE A 102 -6.01 -3.11 -21.92
C ILE A 102 -7.53 -3.19 -21.88
N THR A 103 -8.18 -2.11 -21.46
CA THR A 103 -9.66 -2.06 -21.37
C THR A 103 -10.30 -1.43 -22.62
N GLU A 104 -9.49 -1.04 -23.60
CA GLU A 104 -9.95 -0.28 -24.78
C GLU A 104 -10.81 0.95 -24.40
N GLY A 105 -10.53 1.54 -23.24
CA GLY A 105 -11.27 2.67 -22.68
C GLY A 105 -12.59 2.30 -22.01
N HIS A 106 -12.93 1.01 -21.92
CA HIS A 106 -14.08 0.53 -21.15
C HIS A 106 -13.75 0.43 -19.65
N ILE A 107 -14.78 0.43 -18.83
CA ILE A 107 -14.61 0.20 -17.39
C ILE A 107 -14.25 -1.27 -17.19
N PRO A 108 -13.17 -1.57 -16.43
CA PRO A 108 -12.82 -2.96 -16.11
C PRO A 108 -14.01 -3.70 -15.49
N MET A 109 -14.23 -4.94 -15.89
CA MET A 109 -15.36 -5.75 -15.40
C MET A 109 -15.39 -5.84 -13.87
N ARG A 110 -14.23 -5.90 -13.24
CA ARG A 110 -14.12 -5.90 -11.77
C ARG A 110 -14.69 -4.61 -11.15
N ASP A 111 -14.36 -3.46 -11.73
CA ASP A 111 -14.81 -2.16 -11.21
C ASP A 111 -16.30 -1.96 -11.49
N MET A 112 -16.78 -2.41 -12.64
CA MET A 112 -18.20 -2.46 -12.97
C MET A 112 -18.95 -3.37 -12.01
N PHE A 113 -18.44 -4.56 -11.72
CA PHE A 113 -19.05 -5.49 -10.78
C PHE A 113 -19.08 -4.91 -9.36
N THR A 114 -17.99 -4.26 -8.94
CA THR A 114 -17.91 -3.58 -7.64
C THR A 114 -18.92 -2.43 -7.55
N ALA A 115 -19.02 -1.61 -8.60
CA ALA A 115 -19.98 -0.51 -8.64
C ALA A 115 -21.45 -0.98 -8.68
N MET A 116 -21.72 -2.11 -9.31
CA MET A 116 -23.08 -2.69 -9.41
C MET A 116 -23.45 -3.57 -8.22
N SER A 117 -22.50 -3.95 -7.37
CA SER A 117 -22.77 -4.82 -6.22
C SER A 117 -23.33 -4.00 -5.05
N PRO A 118 -24.59 -4.19 -4.64
CA PRO A 118 -25.19 -3.45 -3.52
C PRO A 118 -24.42 -3.61 -2.20
N GLY A 119 -23.70 -4.71 -2.07
CA GLY A 119 -22.88 -4.99 -0.87
C GLY A 119 -21.56 -4.19 -0.81
N ALA A 120 -21.05 -3.72 -1.93
CA ALA A 120 -19.76 -3.02 -1.96
C ALA A 120 -19.83 -1.65 -1.27
N MET A 121 -20.89 -0.88 -1.48
CA MET A 121 -21.12 0.40 -0.78
C MET A 121 -21.24 0.16 0.74
N TRP A 122 -22.01 -0.84 1.15
CA TRP A 122 -22.17 -1.16 2.56
C TRP A 122 -20.85 -1.60 3.22
N ILE A 123 -20.02 -2.38 2.52
CA ILE A 123 -18.71 -2.80 3.02
C ILE A 123 -17.78 -1.58 3.18
N GLN A 124 -17.75 -0.67 2.21
CA GLN A 124 -16.95 0.56 2.27
C GLN A 124 -17.40 1.48 3.40
N GLU A 125 -18.70 1.70 3.55
CA GLU A 125 -19.27 2.49 4.65
C GLU A 125 -18.96 1.86 6.00
N LYS A 126 -19.12 0.53 6.13
CA LYS A 126 -18.82 -0.19 7.36
C LYS A 126 -17.34 -0.15 7.70
N TYR A 127 -16.47 -0.26 6.69
CA TYR A 127 -15.03 -0.15 6.88
C TYR A 127 -14.63 1.26 7.31
N ALA A 128 -15.21 2.30 6.71
CA ALA A 128 -14.97 3.70 7.12
C ALA A 128 -15.44 3.97 8.55
N GLN A 129 -16.60 3.43 8.95
CA GLN A 129 -17.10 3.50 10.32
C GLN A 129 -16.15 2.84 11.31
N LEU A 130 -15.70 1.62 11.01
CA LEU A 130 -14.76 0.88 11.85
C LEU A 130 -13.40 1.58 11.97
N GLN A 131 -12.93 2.22 10.92
CA GLN A 131 -11.72 3.04 10.98
C GLN A 131 -11.89 4.27 11.87
N ALA A 132 -13.03 4.96 11.78
CA ALA A 132 -13.32 6.10 12.64
C ALA A 132 -13.39 5.69 14.12
N GLU A 133 -14.13 4.63 14.43
CA GLU A 133 -14.21 4.08 15.77
C GLU A 133 -12.84 3.65 16.33
N ASN A 134 -12.01 3.03 15.49
CA ASN A 134 -10.66 2.66 15.88
C ASN A 134 -9.76 3.87 16.20
N ARG A 135 -9.93 4.98 15.49
CA ARG A 135 -9.23 6.24 15.81
C ARG A 135 -9.69 6.82 17.14
N GLU A 136 -10.98 6.87 17.37
CA GLU A 136 -11.57 7.37 18.63
C GLU A 136 -11.11 6.53 19.83
N LEU A 137 -11.17 5.20 19.71
CA LEU A 137 -10.69 4.29 20.74
C LEU A 137 -9.18 4.47 21.03
N LYS A 138 -8.37 4.66 20.01
CA LYS A 138 -6.93 4.94 20.16
C LYS A 138 -6.68 6.27 20.90
N GLU A 139 -7.46 7.29 20.60
CA GLU A 139 -7.36 8.58 21.34
C GLU A 139 -7.81 8.45 22.78
N GLU A 140 -8.90 7.72 23.05
CA GLU A 140 -9.36 7.45 24.40
C GLU A 140 -8.32 6.67 25.20
N ILE A 141 -7.72 5.66 24.62
CA ILE A 141 -6.61 4.91 25.25
C ILE A 141 -5.43 5.84 25.55
N ARG A 142 -5.08 6.76 24.65
CA ARG A 142 -4.01 7.74 24.90
C ARG A 142 -4.35 8.66 26.09
N LYS A 143 -5.58 9.17 26.16
CA LYS A 143 -6.05 10.02 27.25
C LYS A 143 -6.03 9.25 28.59
N LYS A 144 -6.56 8.03 28.60
CA LYS A 144 -6.55 7.17 29.81
C LYS A 144 -5.12 6.84 30.26
N ASN A 145 -4.22 6.52 29.33
CA ASN A 145 -2.83 6.25 29.66
C ASN A 145 -2.10 7.49 30.20
N HIS A 146 -2.44 8.67 29.70
CA HIS A 146 -1.92 9.93 30.25
C HIS A 146 -2.35 10.13 31.70
N LEU A 147 -3.65 10.02 31.98
CA LEU A 147 -4.20 10.11 33.34
C LEU A 147 -3.57 9.08 34.28
N ILE A 148 -3.40 7.84 33.84
CA ILE A 148 -2.75 6.79 34.64
C ILE A 148 -1.29 7.18 34.96
N ARG A 149 -0.56 7.79 34.02
CA ARG A 149 0.80 8.27 34.25
C ARG A 149 0.83 9.42 35.27
N GLU A 150 -0.09 10.37 35.16
CA GLU A 150 -0.21 11.46 36.13
C GLU A 150 -0.55 10.94 37.54
N MET A 151 -1.55 10.06 37.65
CA MET A 151 -1.89 9.41 38.91
C MET A 151 -0.68 8.69 39.52
N ARG A 152 0.06 7.91 38.72
CA ARG A 152 1.26 7.19 39.15
C ARG A 152 2.39 8.10 39.64
N ASN A 153 2.43 9.33 39.17
CA ASN A 153 3.44 10.33 39.53
C ASN A 153 3.07 11.09 40.82
N THR A 154 1.82 10.98 41.31
CA THR A 154 1.40 11.65 42.52
C THR A 154 2.15 11.10 43.77
N LYS A 155 2.34 11.96 44.75
CA LYS A 155 2.95 11.57 46.05
C LYS A 155 2.17 10.46 46.73
N ILE A 156 0.84 10.54 46.68
CA ILE A 156 -0.08 9.56 47.28
C ILE A 156 0.13 8.17 46.68
N TRP A 157 0.19 8.07 45.32
CA TRP A 157 0.41 6.79 44.65
C TRP A 157 1.80 6.20 44.94
N LYS A 158 2.81 7.06 45.05
CA LYS A 158 4.17 6.63 45.38
C LYS A 158 4.24 6.10 46.85
N MET A 159 3.50 6.71 47.76
CA MET A 159 3.34 6.21 49.16
C MET A 159 2.59 4.88 49.20
N TYR A 160 1.46 4.79 48.49
CA TYR A 160 0.66 3.56 48.40
C TYR A 160 1.49 2.38 47.85
N ARG A 161 2.28 2.58 46.81
CA ARG A 161 3.18 1.54 46.28
C ARG A 161 4.24 1.09 47.32
N LYS A 162 4.77 2.01 48.11
CA LYS A 162 5.71 1.65 49.18
C LYS A 162 5.04 0.81 50.24
N TYR A 163 3.86 1.23 50.69
CA TYR A 163 3.06 0.50 51.65
C TYR A 163 2.72 -0.91 51.17
N ARG A 164 2.22 -1.06 49.96
CA ARG A 164 1.86 -2.34 49.37
C ARG A 164 3.06 -3.31 49.31
N LYS A 165 4.23 -2.84 48.92
CA LYS A 165 5.45 -3.66 48.92
C LYS A 165 5.87 -4.15 50.34
N ILE A 166 5.52 -3.43 51.39
CA ILE A 166 5.80 -3.83 52.78
C ILE A 166 4.80 -4.92 53.20
N VAL A 167 3.54 -4.75 52.83
CA VAL A 167 2.46 -5.70 53.21
C VAL A 167 2.59 -7.02 52.42
N GLU A 168 2.97 -6.98 51.16
CA GLU A 168 3.15 -8.19 50.31
C GLU A 168 4.44 -8.98 50.65
N ARG A 169 5.32 -8.44 51.53
CA ARG A 169 6.54 -9.12 51.98
C ARG A 169 6.36 -9.83 53.34
N LYS A 170 5.16 -9.75 53.94
CA LYS A 170 4.75 -10.51 55.12
C LYS A 170 3.89 -11.71 54.70
#